data_519936a9c748d66ed5a70101a122b068
#
_entry.id   519936a9c748d66ed5a70101a122b068
#
_cell.length_a   1.000
_cell.length_b   1.000
_cell.length_c   1.000
_cell.angle_alpha   90.00
_cell.angle_beta   90.00
_cell.angle_gamma   90.00
#
_symmetry.space_group_name_H-M   'P 1'
#
loop_
_entity.id
_entity.type
_entity.pdbx_description
1 polymer ?
#
loop_
_entity_poly.entity_id
_entity_poly.type
_entity_poly.pdbx_seq_one_letter_code
_entity_poly.pdbx_strand_id
1 'polypeptide(L)'
;MIVDYHMHLRNGREDISLDTWTVDPFVSAARAAGVDEIGFTEHIYYFTQSRSLWEVPYQLERCVHDIEPYVAAVVEARERGLPVKLGLEVDYVPGREDETRAILAPYPWDYLLGSVHFIDGLGVDGEEPRILDVLGVEESWRVYFETLAAAARSGLFDSLSHPDLVKIFGERPASFDYGPVVAAIAESGVAVEVSTAGLHKPVGELYPHPEFLQACRDAGVPATLASDAHSPDLVGRDFDKALELLRSVGYDTVTVFERRRGRQEPLG
;
A
#
# COMPACT_ATOMS: atom_id res chain seq x y z
N MET A 1 3.67 9.85 17.20
CA MET A 1 2.40 9.60 16.47
C MET A 1 2.42 8.18 15.92
N ILE A 2 1.32 7.45 16.03
CA ILE A 2 1.13 6.12 15.44
C ILE A 2 0.01 6.25 14.41
N VAL A 3 0.30 5.94 13.16
CA VAL A 3 -0.66 6.00 12.04
C VAL A 3 -0.85 4.63 11.43
N ASP A 4 -2.01 4.39 10.80
CA ASP A 4 -2.27 3.19 10.01
C ASP A 4 -2.85 3.65 8.66
N TYR A 5 -2.00 3.67 7.63
CA TYR A 5 -2.34 4.27 6.34
C TYR A 5 -2.57 3.25 5.21
N HIS A 6 -2.84 2.00 5.59
CA HIS A 6 -3.25 1.00 4.62
C HIS A 6 -4.34 0.11 5.21
N MET A 7 -5.56 0.35 4.79
CA MET A 7 -6.70 -0.47 5.17
C MET A 7 -7.84 -0.38 4.17
N HIS A 8 -8.62 -1.45 4.13
CA HIS A 8 -9.73 -1.64 3.21
C HIS A 8 -11.05 -1.73 3.97
N LEU A 9 -12.07 -1.02 3.48
CA LEU A 9 -13.44 -1.12 3.98
C LEU A 9 -14.13 -2.40 3.47
N ARG A 10 -13.48 -3.10 2.53
CA ARG A 10 -13.94 -4.36 1.93
C ARG A 10 -12.99 -5.51 2.26
N ASN A 11 -13.56 -6.69 2.49
CA ASN A 11 -12.82 -7.93 2.72
C ASN A 11 -12.75 -8.80 1.45
N GLY A 12 -12.43 -8.17 0.32
CA GLY A 12 -12.21 -8.87 -0.93
C GLY A 12 -13.48 -9.52 -1.51
N ARG A 13 -13.46 -10.84 -1.71
CA ARG A 13 -14.56 -11.55 -2.41
C ARG A 13 -15.86 -11.63 -1.62
N GLU A 14 -15.78 -11.62 -0.29
CA GLU A 14 -16.93 -11.91 0.58
C GLU A 14 -17.95 -10.79 0.60
N ASP A 15 -17.51 -9.56 0.47
CA ASP A 15 -18.33 -8.37 0.62
C ASP A 15 -18.31 -7.42 -0.59
N ILE A 16 -17.71 -7.85 -1.71
CA ILE A 16 -17.61 -7.03 -2.94
C ILE A 16 -18.97 -6.55 -3.46
N SER A 17 -20.04 -7.25 -3.16
CA SER A 17 -21.40 -6.89 -3.57
C SER A 17 -22.10 -5.90 -2.64
N LEU A 18 -21.49 -5.51 -1.52
CA LEU A 18 -22.08 -4.57 -0.58
C LEU A 18 -21.89 -3.13 -1.07
N ASP A 19 -22.95 -2.32 -1.03
CA ASP A 19 -22.90 -0.90 -1.44
C ASP A 19 -22.60 0.08 -0.29
N THR A 20 -22.31 -0.45 0.92
CA THR A 20 -22.07 0.37 2.10
C THR A 20 -20.58 0.53 2.39
N TRP A 21 -20.15 1.77 2.65
CA TRP A 21 -18.79 2.12 3.02
C TRP A 21 -18.76 2.57 4.47
N THR A 22 -18.48 1.67 5.42
CA THR A 22 -18.66 1.90 6.86
C THR A 22 -17.32 2.17 7.55
N VAL A 23 -17.07 3.43 7.89
CA VAL A 23 -15.83 3.95 8.49
C VAL A 23 -15.77 3.78 10.00
N ASP A 24 -16.88 3.99 10.71
CA ASP A 24 -16.92 4.11 12.19
C ASP A 24 -16.36 2.89 12.95
N PRO A 25 -16.55 1.62 12.54
CA PRO A 25 -15.94 0.46 13.23
C PRO A 25 -14.42 0.50 13.21
N PHE A 26 -13.81 0.91 12.08
CA PHE A 26 -12.35 1.04 11.95
C PHE A 26 -11.79 2.15 12.85
N VAL A 27 -12.46 3.30 12.92
CA VAL A 27 -12.09 4.38 13.84
C VAL A 27 -12.17 3.93 15.30
N SER A 28 -13.20 3.14 15.65
CA SER A 28 -13.35 2.60 17.00
C SER A 28 -12.22 1.63 17.33
N ALA A 29 -11.86 0.75 16.41
CA ALA A 29 -10.74 -0.19 16.53
C ALA A 29 -9.39 0.54 16.63
N ALA A 30 -9.15 1.55 15.82
CA ALA A 30 -7.94 2.37 15.87
C ALA A 30 -7.73 3.00 17.25
N ARG A 31 -8.78 3.59 17.82
CA ARG A 31 -8.73 4.14 19.18
C ARG A 31 -8.41 3.08 20.23
N ALA A 32 -8.98 1.89 20.11
CA ALA A 32 -8.70 0.78 21.02
C ALA A 32 -7.27 0.26 20.90
N ALA A 33 -6.69 0.29 19.67
CA ALA A 33 -5.32 -0.10 19.38
C ALA A 33 -4.27 1.00 19.66
N GLY A 34 -4.70 2.21 20.07
CA GLY A 34 -3.80 3.34 20.30
C GLY A 34 -3.23 3.96 19.02
N VAL A 35 -3.92 3.80 17.89
CA VAL A 35 -3.59 4.44 16.61
C VAL A 35 -4.22 5.84 16.58
N ASP A 36 -3.40 6.86 16.32
CA ASP A 36 -3.79 8.25 16.38
C ASP A 36 -4.59 8.70 15.14
N GLU A 37 -4.22 8.21 13.97
CA GLU A 37 -4.84 8.57 12.67
C GLU A 37 -4.82 7.37 11.74
N ILE A 38 -5.90 7.18 10.98
CA ILE A 38 -6.03 6.09 10.01
C ILE A 38 -6.31 6.62 8.60
N GLY A 39 -5.91 5.85 7.59
CA GLY A 39 -6.20 6.17 6.20
C GLY A 39 -6.81 4.97 5.48
N PHE A 40 -7.90 5.23 4.75
CA PHE A 40 -8.53 4.21 3.92
C PHE A 40 -7.93 4.22 2.52
N THR A 41 -7.65 3.03 2.00
CA THR A 41 -6.93 2.83 0.73
C THR A 41 -7.50 1.66 -0.03
N GLU A 42 -8.80 1.74 -0.38
CA GLU A 42 -9.41 0.70 -1.20
C GLU A 42 -8.61 0.42 -2.47
N HIS A 43 -8.70 -0.80 -2.95
CA HIS A 43 -8.11 -1.15 -4.24
C HIS A 43 -8.76 -0.39 -5.38
N ILE A 44 -7.97 0.31 -6.18
CA ILE A 44 -8.47 1.05 -7.35
C ILE A 44 -9.28 0.16 -8.30
N TYR A 45 -8.93 -1.11 -8.45
CA TYR A 45 -9.62 -2.03 -9.36
C TYR A 45 -11.03 -2.42 -8.91
N TYR A 46 -11.49 -2.02 -7.71
CA TYR A 46 -12.91 -2.14 -7.35
C TYR A 46 -13.79 -1.13 -8.07
N PHE A 47 -13.22 -0.06 -8.59
CA PHE A 47 -13.96 1.08 -9.10
C PHE A 47 -14.06 1.11 -10.63
N THR A 48 -15.30 1.25 -11.12
CA THR A 48 -15.62 1.22 -12.57
C THR A 48 -14.90 2.31 -13.37
N GLN A 49 -14.50 3.40 -12.73
CA GLN A 49 -13.70 4.47 -13.32
C GLN A 49 -12.32 4.00 -13.80
N SER A 50 -11.77 2.95 -13.16
CA SER A 50 -10.46 2.40 -13.50
C SER A 50 -10.52 1.24 -14.51
N ARG A 51 -11.73 0.82 -14.93
CA ARG A 51 -11.92 -0.40 -15.73
C ARG A 51 -11.05 -0.48 -16.98
N SER A 52 -10.75 0.64 -17.60
CA SER A 52 -9.93 0.69 -18.81
C SER A 52 -8.45 0.35 -18.59
N LEU A 53 -7.99 0.37 -17.33
CA LEU A 53 -6.62 -0.01 -16.98
C LEU A 53 -6.38 -1.53 -16.94
N TRP A 54 -7.46 -2.32 -16.81
CA TRP A 54 -7.35 -3.73 -16.43
C TRP A 54 -7.49 -4.67 -17.63
N GLU A 55 -6.62 -5.66 -17.67
CA GLU A 55 -6.66 -6.77 -18.62
C GLU A 55 -6.82 -8.11 -17.90
N VAL A 56 -6.46 -8.18 -16.61
CA VAL A 56 -6.50 -9.40 -15.81
C VAL A 56 -7.94 -9.67 -15.36
N PRO A 57 -8.47 -10.90 -15.55
CA PRO A 57 -9.83 -11.27 -15.13
C PRO A 57 -10.11 -10.95 -13.65
N TYR A 58 -9.17 -11.18 -12.78
CA TYR A 58 -9.27 -10.90 -11.35
C TYR A 58 -9.71 -9.45 -11.07
N GLN A 59 -9.07 -8.47 -11.70
CA GLN A 59 -9.37 -7.05 -11.53
C GLN A 59 -10.68 -6.69 -12.23
N LEU A 60 -10.90 -7.20 -13.45
CA LEU A 60 -12.11 -6.91 -14.23
C LEU A 60 -13.40 -7.40 -13.55
N GLU A 61 -13.36 -8.57 -12.90
CA GLU A 61 -14.50 -9.14 -12.17
C GLU A 61 -14.86 -8.35 -10.91
N ARG A 62 -13.88 -7.68 -10.31
CA ARG A 62 -14.04 -6.86 -9.10
C ARG A 62 -14.34 -5.41 -9.38
N CYS A 63 -14.22 -4.98 -10.62
CA CYS A 63 -14.45 -3.60 -11.06
C CYS A 63 -15.95 -3.31 -11.19
N VAL A 64 -16.65 -3.22 -10.04
CA VAL A 64 -18.12 -3.19 -9.96
C VAL A 64 -18.69 -1.97 -9.22
N HIS A 65 -17.87 -1.25 -8.45
CA HIS A 65 -18.32 -0.11 -7.64
C HIS A 65 -18.11 1.22 -8.36
N ASP A 66 -18.95 2.20 -8.01
CA ASP A 66 -18.64 3.61 -8.25
C ASP A 66 -17.71 4.11 -7.14
N ILE A 67 -16.72 4.92 -7.47
CA ILE A 67 -15.76 5.48 -6.51
C ILE A 67 -16.37 6.58 -5.62
N GLU A 68 -17.39 7.29 -6.12
CA GLU A 68 -18.00 8.43 -5.43
C GLU A 68 -18.52 8.10 -4.02
N PRO A 69 -19.27 6.99 -3.80
CA PRO A 69 -19.71 6.62 -2.45
C PRO A 69 -18.57 6.34 -1.47
N TYR A 70 -17.46 5.75 -1.94
CA TYR A 70 -16.27 5.54 -1.11
C TYR A 70 -15.65 6.87 -0.68
N VAL A 71 -15.40 7.75 -1.65
CA VAL A 71 -14.85 9.09 -1.39
C VAL A 71 -15.75 9.86 -0.44
N ALA A 72 -17.07 9.86 -0.70
CA ALA A 72 -18.05 10.56 0.13
C ALA A 72 -18.05 10.06 1.58
N ALA A 73 -18.00 8.75 1.80
CA ALA A 73 -17.99 8.16 3.14
C ALA A 73 -16.78 8.60 3.98
N VAL A 74 -15.58 8.62 3.40
CA VAL A 74 -14.37 9.04 4.10
C VAL A 74 -14.33 10.56 4.31
N VAL A 75 -14.76 11.34 3.32
CA VAL A 75 -14.85 12.82 3.43
C VAL A 75 -15.86 13.21 4.52
N GLU A 76 -17.05 12.60 4.54
CA GLU A 76 -18.05 12.85 5.58
C GLU A 76 -17.53 12.47 6.98
N ALA A 77 -16.81 11.35 7.13
CA ALA A 77 -16.20 10.97 8.38
C ALA A 77 -15.19 12.03 8.87
N ARG A 78 -14.37 12.56 7.96
CA ARG A 78 -13.44 13.66 8.25
C ARG A 78 -14.16 14.95 8.66
N GLU A 79 -15.26 15.31 7.99
CA GLU A 79 -16.08 16.49 8.32
C GLU A 79 -16.75 16.36 9.70
N ARG A 80 -17.03 15.13 10.16
CA ARG A 80 -17.47 14.85 11.53
C ARG A 80 -16.33 14.98 12.57
N GLY A 81 -15.10 15.27 12.14
CA GLY A 81 -13.93 15.43 13.00
C GLY A 81 -13.27 14.12 13.40
N LEU A 82 -13.51 13.03 12.66
CA LEU A 82 -12.80 11.76 12.87
C LEU A 82 -11.36 11.85 12.30
N PRO A 83 -10.38 11.19 12.93
CA PRO A 83 -8.98 11.22 12.49
C PRO A 83 -8.75 10.28 11.31
N VAL A 84 -9.35 10.60 10.17
CA VAL A 84 -9.30 9.76 8.96
C VAL A 84 -8.72 10.51 7.77
N LYS A 85 -8.03 9.79 6.91
CA LYS A 85 -7.48 10.27 5.64
C LYS A 85 -8.09 9.50 4.48
N LEU A 86 -8.30 10.22 3.37
CA LEU A 86 -8.74 9.64 2.11
C LEU A 86 -7.53 9.27 1.27
N GLY A 87 -7.27 8.00 1.14
CA GLY A 87 -6.25 7.42 0.27
C GLY A 87 -6.85 6.49 -0.78
N LEU A 88 -6.01 5.90 -1.58
CA LEU A 88 -6.33 4.83 -2.51
C LEU A 88 -5.10 3.96 -2.72
N GLU A 89 -5.27 2.64 -2.73
CA GLU A 89 -4.24 1.72 -3.17
C GLU A 89 -4.37 1.52 -4.68
N VAL A 90 -3.34 1.94 -5.40
CA VAL A 90 -3.35 2.03 -6.85
C VAL A 90 -2.31 1.08 -7.43
N ASP A 91 -2.76 0.04 -8.13
CA ASP A 91 -1.88 -0.83 -8.90
C ASP A 91 -1.14 -0.01 -9.96
N TYR A 92 0.18 -0.11 -9.96
CA TYR A 92 1.00 0.51 -10.98
C TYR A 92 0.93 -0.30 -12.28
N VAL A 93 0.46 0.33 -13.34
CA VAL A 93 0.41 -0.25 -14.68
C VAL A 93 1.39 0.50 -15.58
N PRO A 94 2.54 -0.10 -15.94
CA PRO A 94 3.54 0.54 -16.78
C PRO A 94 2.96 1.04 -18.12
N GLY A 95 3.26 2.30 -18.49
CA GLY A 95 2.79 2.92 -19.72
C GLY A 95 1.35 3.45 -19.66
N ARG A 96 0.66 3.35 -18.51
CA ARG A 96 -0.70 3.90 -18.33
C ARG A 96 -0.74 5.05 -17.30
N GLU A 97 0.40 5.69 -17.02
CA GLU A 97 0.55 6.71 -15.98
C GLU A 97 -0.36 7.91 -16.22
N ASP A 98 -0.47 8.39 -17.46
CA ASP A 98 -1.31 9.55 -17.79
C ASP A 98 -2.80 9.23 -17.64
N GLU A 99 -3.22 8.02 -18.00
CA GLU A 99 -4.59 7.57 -17.82
C GLU A 99 -4.93 7.39 -16.34
N THR A 100 -4.04 6.74 -15.58
CA THR A 100 -4.18 6.61 -14.12
C THR A 100 -4.30 7.99 -13.47
N ARG A 101 -3.45 8.93 -13.86
CA ARG A 101 -3.50 10.32 -13.38
C ARG A 101 -4.84 10.99 -13.68
N ALA A 102 -5.37 10.79 -14.88
CA ALA A 102 -6.66 11.36 -15.29
C ALA A 102 -7.84 10.79 -14.46
N ILE A 103 -7.81 9.49 -14.15
CA ILE A 103 -8.81 8.83 -13.30
C ILE A 103 -8.77 9.38 -11.87
N LEU A 104 -7.57 9.61 -11.34
CA LEU A 104 -7.38 10.05 -9.95
C LEU A 104 -7.61 11.55 -9.74
N ALA A 105 -7.40 12.38 -10.77
CA ALA A 105 -7.40 13.83 -10.66
C ALA A 105 -8.68 14.48 -10.11
N PRO A 106 -9.89 13.93 -10.31
CA PRO A 106 -11.12 14.55 -9.80
C PRO A 106 -11.27 14.53 -8.27
N TYR A 107 -10.53 13.70 -7.54
CA TYR A 107 -10.80 13.40 -6.14
C TYR A 107 -9.80 14.07 -5.18
N PRO A 108 -10.23 14.44 -3.96
CA PRO A 108 -9.42 15.19 -3.00
C PRO A 108 -8.56 14.27 -2.11
N TRP A 109 -7.70 13.46 -2.72
CA TRP A 109 -6.83 12.51 -2.02
C TRP A 109 -5.92 13.20 -1.01
N ASP A 110 -5.78 12.59 0.17
CA ASP A 110 -4.73 12.96 1.12
C ASP A 110 -3.41 12.28 0.75
N TYR A 111 -3.46 11.05 0.20
CA TYR A 111 -2.31 10.33 -0.33
C TYR A 111 -2.75 9.21 -1.28
N LEU A 112 -1.78 8.69 -2.05
CA LEU A 112 -1.95 7.52 -2.91
C LEU A 112 -0.83 6.52 -2.63
N LEU A 113 -1.20 5.26 -2.40
CA LEU A 113 -0.28 4.14 -2.31
C LEU A 113 -0.04 3.56 -3.71
N GLY A 114 1.22 3.29 -4.03
CA GLY A 114 1.59 2.59 -5.26
C GLY A 114 1.89 1.13 -4.98
N SER A 115 1.13 0.22 -5.60
CA SER A 115 1.23 -1.22 -5.39
C SER A 115 1.65 -1.94 -6.66
N VAL A 116 2.32 -3.08 -6.50
CA VAL A 116 2.69 -3.98 -7.59
C VAL A 116 2.11 -5.36 -7.28
N HIS A 117 0.83 -5.58 -7.64
CA HIS A 117 0.16 -6.87 -7.48
C HIS A 117 0.22 -7.72 -8.75
N PHE A 118 0.38 -7.10 -9.91
CA PHE A 118 0.47 -7.78 -11.20
C PHE A 118 1.61 -7.21 -12.06
N ILE A 119 2.28 -8.09 -12.78
CA ILE A 119 3.30 -7.74 -13.78
C ILE A 119 3.02 -8.55 -15.05
N ASP A 120 2.75 -7.89 -16.16
CA ASP A 120 2.42 -8.51 -17.45
C ASP A 120 1.32 -9.61 -17.33
N GLY A 121 0.32 -9.35 -16.50
CA GLY A 121 -0.79 -10.27 -16.25
C GLY A 121 -0.50 -11.41 -15.28
N LEU A 122 0.72 -11.48 -14.72
CA LEU A 122 1.12 -12.48 -13.72
C LEU A 122 0.91 -11.92 -12.30
N GLY A 123 0.27 -12.70 -11.42
CA GLY A 123 0.03 -12.32 -10.03
C GLY A 123 1.30 -12.42 -9.18
N VAL A 124 1.51 -11.41 -8.32
CA VAL A 124 2.62 -11.39 -7.37
C VAL A 124 2.22 -12.08 -6.06
N ASP A 125 0.98 -11.87 -5.60
CA ASP A 125 0.51 -12.19 -4.25
C ASP A 125 -0.50 -13.34 -4.18
N GLY A 126 -0.66 -14.11 -5.23
CA GLY A 126 -1.43 -15.35 -5.17
C GLY A 126 -2.42 -15.61 -6.29
N GLU A 127 -2.65 -14.65 -7.18
CA GLU A 127 -3.50 -14.91 -8.35
C GLU A 127 -2.74 -15.68 -9.43
N GLU A 128 -3.40 -16.69 -9.98
CA GLU A 128 -2.81 -17.52 -11.03
C GLU A 128 -2.99 -16.87 -12.42
N PRO A 129 -2.00 -16.96 -13.32
CA PRO A 129 -0.69 -17.58 -13.07
C PRO A 129 0.22 -16.68 -12.23
N ARG A 130 0.94 -17.27 -11.26
CA ARG A 130 1.87 -16.53 -10.39
C ARG A 130 3.19 -16.24 -11.10
N ILE A 131 3.74 -15.07 -10.86
CA ILE A 131 5.01 -14.65 -11.47
C ILE A 131 6.17 -15.60 -11.10
N LEU A 132 6.23 -16.08 -9.86
CA LEU A 132 7.25 -17.01 -9.38
C LEU A 132 7.22 -18.37 -10.11
N ASP A 133 6.04 -18.87 -10.46
CA ASP A 133 5.88 -20.12 -11.18
C ASP A 133 6.26 -20.03 -12.65
N VAL A 134 6.10 -18.85 -13.24
CA VAL A 134 6.35 -18.59 -14.67
C VAL A 134 7.80 -18.20 -14.93
N LEU A 135 8.35 -17.27 -14.14
CA LEU A 135 9.66 -16.70 -14.37
C LEU A 135 10.78 -17.30 -13.48
N GLY A 136 10.39 -18.00 -12.40
CA GLY A 136 11.34 -18.41 -11.36
C GLY A 136 11.73 -17.26 -10.43
N VAL A 137 12.41 -17.60 -9.33
CA VAL A 137 12.64 -16.68 -8.21
C VAL A 137 13.48 -15.45 -8.61
N GLU A 138 14.66 -15.67 -9.20
CA GLU A 138 15.59 -14.59 -9.53
C GLU A 138 14.99 -13.56 -10.49
N GLU A 139 14.31 -14.05 -11.54
CA GLU A 139 13.73 -13.16 -12.55
C GLU A 139 12.49 -12.45 -12.01
N SER A 140 11.65 -13.13 -11.22
CA SER A 140 10.49 -12.51 -10.57
C SER A 140 10.90 -11.35 -9.65
N TRP A 141 11.97 -11.54 -8.86
CA TRP A 141 12.50 -10.49 -8.00
C TRP A 141 13.05 -9.33 -8.82
N ARG A 142 13.80 -9.60 -9.88
CA ARG A 142 14.36 -8.57 -10.75
C ARG A 142 13.24 -7.70 -11.36
N VAL A 143 12.27 -8.32 -12.02
CA VAL A 143 11.20 -7.57 -12.69
C VAL A 143 10.28 -6.86 -11.71
N TYR A 144 10.04 -7.46 -10.52
CA TYR A 144 9.26 -6.83 -9.46
C TYR A 144 9.90 -5.52 -8.99
N PHE A 145 11.19 -5.53 -8.65
CA PHE A 145 11.87 -4.34 -8.16
C PHE A 145 12.14 -3.31 -9.27
N GLU A 146 12.28 -3.72 -10.52
CA GLU A 146 12.30 -2.81 -11.67
C GLU A 146 10.94 -2.10 -11.83
N THR A 147 9.84 -2.84 -11.69
CA THR A 147 8.48 -2.28 -11.74
C THR A 147 8.23 -1.34 -10.56
N LEU A 148 8.65 -1.71 -9.35
CA LEU A 148 8.55 -0.86 -8.17
C LEU A 148 9.35 0.44 -8.32
N ALA A 149 10.56 0.36 -8.89
CA ALA A 149 11.37 1.54 -9.20
C ALA A 149 10.69 2.45 -10.24
N ALA A 150 10.04 1.87 -11.25
CA ALA A 150 9.25 2.63 -12.23
C ALA A 150 8.03 3.28 -11.57
N ALA A 151 7.33 2.56 -10.69
CA ALA A 151 6.23 3.12 -9.89
C ALA A 151 6.69 4.33 -9.07
N ALA A 152 7.82 4.24 -8.37
CA ALA A 152 8.40 5.36 -7.63
C ALA A 152 8.63 6.59 -8.52
N ARG A 153 9.20 6.40 -9.72
CA ARG A 153 9.52 7.48 -10.67
C ARG A 153 8.31 8.04 -11.41
N SER A 154 7.16 7.38 -11.36
CA SER A 154 5.95 7.78 -12.11
C SER A 154 5.38 9.14 -11.70
N GLY A 155 5.68 9.60 -10.47
CA GLY A 155 5.10 10.80 -9.87
C GLY A 155 3.60 10.66 -9.57
N LEU A 156 3.09 9.43 -9.50
CA LEU A 156 1.69 9.13 -9.17
C LEU A 156 1.48 9.00 -7.67
N PHE A 157 2.45 8.49 -6.92
CA PHE A 157 2.29 7.99 -5.57
C PHE A 157 2.97 8.86 -4.51
N ASP A 158 2.48 8.78 -3.27
CA ASP A 158 3.05 9.42 -2.10
C ASP A 158 3.80 8.42 -1.21
N SER A 159 3.39 7.13 -1.28
CA SER A 159 4.06 6.02 -0.64
C SER A 159 3.94 4.76 -1.52
N LEU A 160 4.90 3.85 -1.39
CA LEU A 160 4.82 2.51 -1.96
C LEU A 160 4.32 1.54 -0.89
N SER A 161 3.25 0.80 -1.19
CA SER A 161 2.69 -0.21 -0.28
C SER A 161 3.54 -1.47 -0.27
N HIS A 162 3.61 -2.16 0.89
CA HIS A 162 4.30 -3.46 1.05
C HIS A 162 5.42 -3.70 0.02
N PRO A 163 6.51 -2.88 0.02
CA PRO A 163 7.38 -2.68 -1.16
C PRO A 163 8.29 -3.87 -1.54
N ASP A 164 8.16 -5.02 -0.87
CA ASP A 164 8.80 -6.28 -1.24
C ASP A 164 7.79 -7.46 -1.22
N LEU A 165 6.57 -7.21 -1.67
CA LEU A 165 5.48 -8.19 -1.72
C LEU A 165 5.85 -9.49 -2.44
N VAL A 166 6.78 -9.44 -3.40
CA VAL A 166 7.27 -10.60 -4.14
C VAL A 166 7.77 -11.74 -3.26
N LYS A 167 8.14 -11.46 -2.00
CA LYS A 167 8.56 -12.47 -1.01
C LYS A 167 7.41 -13.19 -0.29
N ILE A 168 6.15 -12.87 -0.58
CA ILE A 168 4.96 -13.29 0.18
C ILE A 168 4.90 -14.79 0.48
N PHE A 169 5.41 -15.64 -0.42
CA PHE A 169 5.46 -17.10 -0.26
C PHE A 169 6.76 -17.60 0.41
N GLY A 170 7.66 -16.70 0.82
CA GLY A 170 8.95 -17.02 1.43
C GLY A 170 10.07 -17.30 0.44
N GLU A 171 9.78 -17.35 -0.85
CA GLU A 171 10.76 -17.59 -1.90
C GLU A 171 11.58 -16.33 -2.18
N ARG A 172 12.91 -16.48 -2.17
CA ARG A 172 13.84 -15.38 -2.42
C ARG A 172 15.15 -15.86 -3.03
N PRO A 173 15.85 -15.01 -3.83
CA PRO A 173 17.19 -15.32 -4.30
C PRO A 173 18.18 -15.39 -3.12
N ALA A 174 19.31 -16.07 -3.32
CA ALA A 174 20.36 -16.18 -2.32
C ALA A 174 20.94 -14.80 -1.91
N SER A 175 20.90 -13.84 -2.79
CA SER A 175 21.24 -12.41 -2.53
C SER A 175 20.49 -11.53 -3.53
N PHE A 176 20.18 -10.31 -3.12
CA PHE A 176 19.56 -9.31 -3.99
C PHE A 176 20.16 -7.93 -3.74
N ASP A 177 20.46 -7.21 -4.81
CA ASP A 177 20.95 -5.82 -4.73
C ASP A 177 19.78 -4.84 -4.76
N TYR A 178 19.43 -4.28 -3.61
CA TYR A 178 18.39 -3.26 -3.48
C TYR A 178 18.83 -1.85 -3.93
N GLY A 179 20.12 -1.63 -4.20
CA GLY A 179 20.66 -0.30 -4.54
C GLY A 179 19.89 0.43 -5.63
N PRO A 180 19.60 -0.19 -6.80
CA PRO A 180 18.89 0.48 -7.89
C PRO A 180 17.47 0.94 -7.54
N VAL A 181 16.69 0.12 -6.84
CA VAL A 181 15.31 0.49 -6.45
C VAL A 181 15.30 1.52 -5.34
N VAL A 182 16.19 1.39 -4.35
CA VAL A 182 16.33 2.36 -3.25
C VAL A 182 16.74 3.74 -3.81
N ALA A 183 17.66 3.80 -4.77
CA ALA A 183 18.03 5.05 -5.43
C ALA A 183 16.81 5.68 -6.13
N ALA A 184 16.00 4.89 -6.85
CA ALA A 184 14.79 5.37 -7.50
C ALA A 184 13.77 5.95 -6.52
N ILE A 185 13.57 5.27 -5.37
CA ILE A 185 12.65 5.72 -4.33
C ILE A 185 13.17 7.02 -3.69
N ALA A 186 14.46 7.08 -3.36
CA ALA A 186 15.08 8.28 -2.79
C ALA A 186 15.01 9.49 -3.73
N GLU A 187 15.29 9.30 -5.02
CA GLU A 187 15.20 10.35 -6.04
C GLU A 187 13.77 10.88 -6.23
N SER A 188 12.77 10.03 -6.11
CA SER A 188 11.36 10.42 -6.28
C SER A 188 10.77 11.12 -5.06
N GLY A 189 11.35 10.90 -3.86
CA GLY A 189 10.86 11.46 -2.60
C GLY A 189 9.59 10.77 -2.06
N VAL A 190 9.17 9.64 -2.64
CA VAL A 190 8.05 8.84 -2.13
C VAL A 190 8.45 8.13 -0.82
N ALA A 191 7.48 7.90 0.07
CA ALA A 191 7.69 7.11 1.26
C ALA A 191 7.63 5.60 0.96
N VAL A 192 8.11 4.79 1.90
CA VAL A 192 7.86 3.35 1.92
C VAL A 192 7.00 2.97 3.10
N GLU A 193 6.13 2.03 2.89
CA GLU A 193 5.27 1.47 3.92
C GLU A 193 6.01 0.40 4.73
N VAL A 194 5.85 0.44 6.06
CA VAL A 194 6.20 -0.68 6.93
C VAL A 194 4.90 -1.36 7.34
N SER A 195 4.64 -2.51 6.71
CA SER A 195 3.37 -3.23 6.87
C SER A 195 3.54 -4.50 7.70
N THR A 196 2.58 -4.69 8.62
CA THR A 196 2.50 -5.89 9.47
C THR A 196 1.77 -7.05 8.81
N ALA A 197 1.13 -6.83 7.66
CA ALA A 197 0.36 -7.87 6.95
C ALA A 197 1.18 -9.14 6.67
N GLY A 198 2.44 -8.98 6.30
CA GLY A 198 3.33 -10.09 5.95
C GLY A 198 3.58 -11.08 7.08
N LEU A 199 3.44 -10.67 8.35
CA LEU A 199 3.52 -11.56 9.51
C LEU A 199 2.45 -12.67 9.50
N HIS A 200 1.35 -12.43 8.77
CA HIS A 200 0.20 -13.32 8.66
C HIS A 200 0.06 -13.94 7.25
N LYS A 201 1.09 -13.78 6.43
CA LYS A 201 1.23 -14.42 5.11
C LYS A 201 2.23 -15.59 5.22
N PRO A 202 2.35 -16.45 4.21
CA PRO A 202 3.28 -17.57 4.24
C PRO A 202 4.74 -17.20 4.59
N VAL A 203 5.18 -16.00 4.19
CA VAL A 203 6.53 -15.49 4.50
C VAL A 203 6.77 -15.28 5.99
N GLY A 204 5.73 -14.92 6.78
CA GLY A 204 5.84 -14.70 8.23
C GLY A 204 6.76 -13.53 8.64
N GLU A 205 6.92 -12.52 7.79
CA GLU A 205 7.81 -11.38 8.00
C GLU A 205 7.09 -10.04 7.76
N LEU A 206 7.60 -8.96 8.34
CA LEU A 206 7.16 -7.60 8.00
C LEU A 206 7.50 -7.27 6.53
N TYR A 207 6.73 -6.40 5.91
CA TYR A 207 7.10 -5.70 4.69
C TYR A 207 7.61 -4.30 5.06
N PRO A 208 8.77 -3.84 4.53
CA PRO A 208 9.75 -4.64 3.81
C PRO A 208 10.67 -5.45 4.73
N HIS A 209 11.52 -6.30 4.13
CA HIS A 209 12.62 -6.98 4.82
C HIS A 209 13.55 -5.94 5.48
N PRO A 210 14.11 -6.23 6.67
CA PRO A 210 14.96 -5.28 7.40
C PRO A 210 16.13 -4.71 6.60
N GLU A 211 16.78 -5.52 5.75
CA GLU A 211 17.88 -5.04 4.89
C GLU A 211 17.42 -4.01 3.87
N PHE A 212 16.24 -4.20 3.27
CA PHE A 212 15.67 -3.22 2.35
C PHE A 212 15.29 -1.92 3.09
N LEU A 213 14.66 -2.06 4.26
CA LEU A 213 14.30 -0.89 5.07
C LEU A 213 15.54 -0.12 5.55
N GLN A 214 16.61 -0.82 5.94
CA GLN A 214 17.89 -0.18 6.30
C GLN A 214 18.47 0.59 5.11
N ALA A 215 18.49 0.00 3.92
CA ALA A 215 18.98 0.67 2.73
C ALA A 215 18.13 1.93 2.40
N CYS A 216 16.80 1.85 2.56
CA CYS A 216 15.91 3.01 2.45
C CYS A 216 16.26 4.09 3.47
N ARG A 217 16.47 3.73 4.75
CA ARG A 217 16.83 4.66 5.81
C ARG A 217 18.17 5.36 5.52
N ASP A 218 19.19 4.60 5.08
CA ASP A 218 20.51 5.12 4.74
C ASP A 218 20.47 6.10 3.56
N ALA A 219 19.54 5.89 2.63
CA ALA A 219 19.27 6.77 1.49
C ALA A 219 18.35 7.96 1.82
N GLY A 220 17.86 8.09 3.07
CA GLY A 220 16.99 9.16 3.49
C GLY A 220 15.53 9.03 3.02
N VAL A 221 15.11 7.84 2.61
CA VAL A 221 13.72 7.56 2.22
C VAL A 221 12.81 7.65 3.46
N PRO A 222 11.72 8.41 3.42
CA PRO A 222 10.76 8.44 4.53
C PRO A 222 9.93 7.15 4.62
N ALA A 223 9.45 6.82 5.82
CA ALA A 223 8.62 5.64 6.05
C ALA A 223 7.27 5.98 6.67
N THR A 224 6.26 5.15 6.44
CA THR A 224 4.95 5.20 7.09
C THR A 224 4.57 3.82 7.63
N LEU A 225 3.50 3.74 8.45
CA LEU A 225 3.02 2.50 9.06
C LEU A 225 1.72 2.02 8.40
N ALA A 226 1.56 0.70 8.36
CA ALA A 226 0.39 0.06 7.78
C ALA A 226 0.09 -1.31 8.38
N SER A 227 -1.19 -1.63 8.53
CA SER A 227 -1.66 -2.97 8.89
C SER A 227 -2.14 -3.78 7.68
N ASP A 228 -2.53 -3.11 6.60
CA ASP A 228 -3.24 -3.70 5.45
C ASP A 228 -4.50 -4.44 5.93
N ALA A 229 -5.24 -3.75 6.83
CA ALA A 229 -6.41 -4.30 7.50
C ALA A 229 -7.59 -4.39 6.54
N HIS A 230 -8.21 -5.58 6.44
CA HIS A 230 -9.44 -5.83 5.69
C HIS A 230 -10.66 -6.00 6.61
N SER A 231 -10.49 -5.77 7.89
CA SER A 231 -11.55 -5.74 8.90
C SER A 231 -11.12 -4.92 10.11
N PRO A 232 -12.06 -4.40 10.92
CA PRO A 232 -11.73 -3.52 12.03
C PRO A 232 -10.81 -4.16 13.10
N ASP A 233 -10.90 -5.46 13.33
CA ASP A 233 -10.08 -6.19 14.31
C ASP A 233 -8.61 -6.34 13.90
N LEU A 234 -8.28 -5.99 12.66
CA LEU A 234 -6.90 -6.03 12.14
C LEU A 234 -6.19 -4.67 12.20
N VAL A 235 -6.90 -3.59 12.51
CA VAL A 235 -6.32 -2.24 12.59
C VAL A 235 -5.22 -2.17 13.62
N GLY A 236 -4.03 -1.71 13.22
CA GLY A 236 -2.87 -1.57 14.11
C GLY A 236 -2.30 -2.90 14.62
N ARG A 237 -2.68 -4.04 14.05
CA ARG A 237 -2.22 -5.36 14.48
C ARG A 237 -0.70 -5.49 14.38
N ASP A 238 -0.07 -5.97 15.46
CA ASP A 238 1.39 -6.17 15.56
C ASP A 238 2.23 -4.90 15.35
N PHE A 239 1.68 -3.71 15.59
CA PHE A 239 2.42 -2.44 15.41
C PHE A 239 3.61 -2.29 16.36
N ASP A 240 3.61 -2.98 17.51
CA ASP A 240 4.78 -3.09 18.37
C ASP A 240 6.02 -3.61 17.61
N LYS A 241 5.85 -4.62 16.74
CA LYS A 241 6.92 -5.19 15.92
C LYS A 241 7.38 -4.24 14.80
N ALA A 242 6.42 -3.54 14.15
CA ALA A 242 6.76 -2.55 13.12
C ALA A 242 7.50 -1.35 13.71
N LEU A 243 7.08 -0.86 14.88
CA LEU A 243 7.74 0.21 15.62
C LEU A 243 9.14 -0.20 16.10
N GLU A 244 9.30 -1.45 16.57
CA GLU A 244 10.62 -2.01 16.92
C GLU A 244 11.54 -2.05 15.70
N LEU A 245 11.06 -2.52 14.55
CA LEU A 245 11.83 -2.55 13.32
C LEU A 245 12.25 -1.14 12.89
N LEU A 246 11.33 -0.18 12.82
CA LEU A 246 11.63 1.21 12.45
C LEU A 246 12.73 1.80 13.35
N ARG A 247 12.59 1.65 14.68
CA ARG A 247 13.60 2.14 15.63
C ARG A 247 14.95 1.43 15.47
N SER A 248 14.94 0.12 15.22
CA SER A 248 16.17 -0.68 15.07
C SER A 248 17.03 -0.24 13.88
N VAL A 249 16.39 0.20 12.78
CA VAL A 249 17.07 0.73 11.59
C VAL A 249 17.27 2.26 11.65
N GLY A 250 16.85 2.92 12.74
CA GLY A 250 17.16 4.33 13.01
C GLY A 250 16.13 5.35 12.52
N TYR A 251 14.88 4.95 12.26
CA TYR A 251 13.78 5.92 12.09
C TYR A 251 13.32 6.42 13.45
N ASP A 252 13.19 7.72 13.59
CA ASP A 252 12.64 8.43 14.74
C ASP A 252 11.37 9.22 14.41
N THR A 253 10.98 9.21 13.15
CA THR A 253 9.78 9.86 12.61
C THR A 253 8.98 8.90 11.75
N VAL A 254 7.69 9.19 11.59
CA VAL A 254 6.77 8.56 10.66
C VAL A 254 6.20 9.62 9.72
N THR A 255 5.99 9.25 8.45
CA THR A 255 5.38 10.14 7.47
C THR A 255 3.86 10.14 7.63
N VAL A 256 3.29 11.33 7.74
CA VAL A 256 1.84 11.56 7.70
C VAL A 256 1.50 12.40 6.48
N PHE A 257 0.30 12.20 5.94
CA PHE A 257 -0.10 12.79 4.66
C PHE A 257 -1.32 13.70 4.81
N GLU A 258 -1.30 14.79 4.05
CA GLU A 258 -2.46 15.66 3.87
C GLU A 258 -2.40 16.33 2.48
N ARG A 259 -3.45 16.18 1.68
CA ARG A 259 -3.56 16.78 0.34
C ARG A 259 -2.33 16.51 -0.53
N ARG A 260 -1.90 15.27 -0.59
CA ARG A 260 -0.74 14.80 -1.36
C ARG A 260 0.59 15.40 -0.90
N ARG A 261 0.69 15.76 0.38
CA ARG A 261 1.92 16.28 0.99
C ARG A 261 2.27 15.48 2.23
N GLY A 262 3.45 14.85 2.18
CA GLY A 262 4.03 14.17 3.34
C GLY A 262 4.71 15.17 4.29
N ARG A 263 4.57 14.94 5.59
CA ARG A 263 5.34 15.61 6.64
C ARG A 263 5.79 14.58 7.68
N GLN A 264 6.90 14.88 8.35
CA GLN A 264 7.45 13.99 9.38
C GLN A 264 6.89 14.34 10.75
N GLU A 265 6.40 13.32 11.47
CA GLU A 265 5.98 13.42 12.86
C GLU A 265 6.82 12.47 13.73
N PRO A 266 7.13 12.84 14.99
CA PRO A 266 7.83 11.93 15.89
C PRO A 266 7.13 10.57 15.99
N LEU A 267 7.92 9.49 15.88
CA LEU A 267 7.43 8.12 16.03
C LEU A 267 6.95 7.88 17.46
N GLY A 268 5.74 7.39 17.63
CA GLY A 268 5.07 7.18 18.91
C GLY A 268 5.72 6.09 19.78
#